data_72c4bc57f48c36731a05b4c212b42268
#
_entry.id   72c4bc57f48c36731a05b4c212b42268
#
_cell.length_a   1.000
_cell.length_b   1.000
_cell.length_c   1.000
_cell.angle_alpha   90.00
_cell.angle_beta   90.00
_cell.angle_gamma   90.00
#
_symmetry.space_group_name_H-M   'P 1'
#
loop_
_entity.id
_entity.type
_entity.pdbx_description
1 polymer ?
#
loop_
_entity_poly.entity_id
_entity_poly.type
_entity_poly.pdbx_seq_one_letter_code
_entity_poly.pdbx_strand_id
1 'polypeptide(L)'
;MNANDTTTTDLQWNVLTIKRPGLVRDLPPGKEELRWVANSSTLISGERDAIVVDTFLTTEQSQTLSDWIVASGKNLTAIYITHGHGDHFFGLASLLERFPRARAVATPEVVKAMHEHLSPDRIENFWRRLFPGEIPDRLLVAEPLEDEELELEGHKLVAVNAGRTDTAHSTCLYVPLIGLIVGGDAVYNGIHPYLGETDTQSRLEWISTLDKLEALKSKAVVAGHKVPENDDDPRIIGETRQYLRDFDRLNEATANARELYDAMLDLYPDRVNPGSLWGAAGTAKKKA
;
A
#
# COMPACT_ATOMS: atom_id res chain seq x y z
N MET A 1 48.69 -10.60 5.89
CA MET A 1 47.94 -9.32 5.84
C MET A 1 46.72 -9.58 5.00
N ASN A 2 45.62 -9.93 5.65
CA ASN A 2 44.34 -10.11 4.97
C ASN A 2 43.56 -8.84 5.25
N ALA A 3 43.48 -7.98 4.25
CA ALA A 3 42.49 -6.92 4.26
C ALA A 3 41.14 -7.58 4.04
N ASN A 4 40.33 -7.70 5.10
CA ASN A 4 38.91 -7.89 4.99
C ASN A 4 38.35 -6.61 4.39
N ASP A 5 38.21 -6.58 3.08
CA ASP A 5 37.40 -5.59 2.37
C ASP A 5 35.95 -5.94 2.62
N THR A 6 35.44 -5.55 3.78
CA THR A 6 34.00 -5.53 4.03
C THR A 6 33.46 -4.31 3.31
N THR A 7 33.27 -4.42 2.01
CA THR A 7 32.34 -3.54 1.30
C THR A 7 30.96 -3.80 1.89
N THR A 8 30.59 -3.03 2.91
CA THR A 8 29.19 -2.94 3.35
C THR A 8 28.42 -2.32 2.19
N THR A 9 27.78 -3.16 1.41
CA THR A 9 26.87 -2.72 0.36
C THR A 9 25.70 -2.05 1.05
N ASP A 10 25.63 -0.73 0.97
CA ASP A 10 24.51 0.02 1.51
C ASP A 10 23.26 -0.28 0.65
N LEU A 11 22.20 -0.78 1.27
CA LEU A 11 20.93 -0.88 0.59
C LEU A 11 20.38 0.53 0.33
N GLN A 12 19.70 0.67 -0.80
CA GLN A 12 19.04 1.91 -1.22
C GLN A 12 17.57 1.61 -1.54
N TRP A 13 16.72 2.63 -1.55
CA TRP A 13 15.36 2.50 -2.05
C TRP A 13 14.99 3.65 -2.98
N ASN A 14 14.08 3.34 -3.89
CA ASN A 14 13.44 4.29 -4.78
C ASN A 14 11.95 4.00 -4.81
N VAL A 15 11.13 5.02 -5.00
CA VAL A 15 9.67 4.90 -5.01
C VAL A 15 9.15 5.34 -6.37
N LEU A 16 8.37 4.48 -7.02
CA LEU A 16 7.57 4.83 -8.18
C LEU A 16 6.14 5.08 -7.72
N THR A 17 5.62 6.27 -7.95
CA THR A 17 4.25 6.64 -7.61
C THR A 17 3.49 7.01 -8.88
N ILE A 18 2.37 6.33 -9.14
CA ILE A 18 1.55 6.53 -10.36
C ILE A 18 0.16 7.03 -9.97
N LYS A 19 -0.23 8.17 -10.53
CA LYS A 19 -1.56 8.78 -10.36
C LYS A 19 -2.59 8.08 -11.25
N ARG A 20 -3.80 7.91 -10.73
CA ARG A 20 -4.98 7.46 -11.48
C ARG A 20 -6.24 8.18 -11.01
N PRO A 21 -7.35 8.15 -11.77
CA PRO A 21 -8.64 8.63 -11.29
C PRO A 21 -9.11 7.85 -10.05
N GLY A 22 -9.77 8.53 -9.13
CA GLY A 22 -10.45 7.89 -8.00
C GLY A 22 -11.60 6.99 -8.47
N LEU A 23 -11.95 5.97 -7.68
CA LEU A 23 -12.98 4.97 -8.03
C LEU A 23 -14.41 5.48 -7.91
N VAL A 24 -14.67 6.34 -6.92
CA VAL A 24 -16.02 6.83 -6.62
C VAL A 24 -16.43 7.89 -7.62
N ARG A 25 -17.58 7.70 -8.25
CA ARG A 25 -18.11 8.57 -9.31
C ARG A 25 -19.22 9.52 -8.84
N ASP A 26 -19.96 9.16 -7.79
CA ASP A 26 -21.11 9.88 -7.21
C ASP A 26 -20.73 10.84 -6.08
N LEU A 27 -19.54 11.41 -6.17
CA LEU A 27 -19.04 12.38 -5.18
C LEU A 27 -19.89 13.65 -5.15
N PRO A 28 -20.10 14.23 -3.97
CA PRO A 28 -20.62 15.57 -3.86
C PRO A 28 -19.80 16.57 -4.69
N PRO A 29 -20.41 17.62 -5.26
CA PRO A 29 -19.69 18.68 -5.98
C PRO A 29 -18.62 19.34 -5.11
N GLY A 30 -17.55 19.79 -5.73
CA GLY A 30 -16.38 20.42 -5.09
C GLY A 30 -15.19 19.48 -4.99
N LYS A 31 -14.00 20.05 -4.82
CA LYS A 31 -12.74 19.32 -4.72
C LYS A 31 -12.42 18.45 -5.95
N GLU A 32 -12.86 18.87 -7.14
CA GLU A 32 -12.63 18.14 -8.42
C GLU A 32 -11.14 17.97 -8.70
N GLU A 33 -10.32 18.94 -8.35
CA GLU A 33 -8.85 18.91 -8.49
C GLU A 33 -8.17 17.85 -7.63
N LEU A 34 -8.82 17.38 -6.56
CA LEU A 34 -8.31 16.34 -5.65
C LEU A 34 -8.86 14.94 -5.96
N ARG A 35 -9.70 14.78 -7.00
CA ARG A 35 -10.38 13.51 -7.34
C ARG A 35 -9.49 12.48 -8.03
N TRP A 36 -8.26 12.40 -7.63
CA TRP A 36 -7.31 11.39 -8.07
C TRP A 36 -6.76 10.61 -6.87
N VAL A 37 -6.10 9.52 -7.13
CA VAL A 37 -5.35 8.74 -6.14
C VAL A 37 -4.04 8.31 -6.77
N ALA A 38 -3.04 8.04 -5.96
CA ALA A 38 -1.80 7.46 -6.43
C ALA A 38 -1.44 6.24 -5.61
N ASN A 39 -0.95 5.20 -6.30
CA ASN A 39 -0.34 4.05 -5.70
C ASN A 39 1.19 4.15 -5.81
N SER A 40 1.89 3.56 -4.86
CA SER A 40 3.34 3.51 -4.81
C SER A 40 3.85 2.08 -4.83
N SER A 41 4.92 1.85 -5.56
CA SER A 41 5.73 0.64 -5.50
C SER A 41 7.15 1.03 -5.10
N THR A 42 7.78 0.26 -4.21
CA THR A 42 9.12 0.57 -3.67
C THR A 42 10.12 -0.47 -4.14
N LEU A 43 11.19 -0.02 -4.81
CA LEU A 43 12.33 -0.85 -5.18
C LEU A 43 13.44 -0.68 -4.13
N ILE A 44 13.75 -1.76 -3.43
CA ILE A 44 14.88 -1.84 -2.49
C ILE A 44 16.02 -2.56 -3.23
N SER A 45 17.18 -1.93 -3.32
CA SER A 45 18.29 -2.46 -4.11
C SER A 45 19.62 -2.44 -3.36
N GLY A 46 20.41 -3.48 -3.58
CA GLY A 46 21.82 -3.56 -3.23
C GLY A 46 22.73 -3.20 -4.41
N GLU A 47 23.90 -3.78 -4.46
CA GLU A 47 24.85 -3.55 -5.56
C GLU A 47 24.34 -4.12 -6.89
N ARG A 48 23.80 -5.34 -6.89
CA ARG A 48 23.39 -6.10 -8.09
C ARG A 48 21.92 -6.43 -8.12
N ASP A 49 21.34 -6.76 -6.98
CA ASP A 49 20.03 -7.35 -6.85
C ASP A 49 19.04 -6.36 -6.25
N ALA A 50 17.75 -6.61 -6.47
CA ALA A 50 16.68 -5.80 -5.92
C ALA A 50 15.46 -6.64 -5.56
N ILE A 51 14.67 -6.09 -4.63
CA ILE A 51 13.33 -6.55 -4.26
C ILE A 51 12.37 -5.38 -4.51
N VAL A 52 11.23 -5.66 -5.14
CA VAL A 52 10.14 -4.69 -5.27
C VAL A 52 9.03 -5.02 -4.28
N VAL A 53 8.45 -3.98 -3.68
CA VAL A 53 7.31 -4.09 -2.76
C VAL A 53 6.10 -3.50 -3.41
N ASP A 54 5.05 -4.32 -3.52
CA ASP A 54 3.79 -4.07 -4.19
C ASP A 54 3.91 -3.79 -5.70
N THR A 55 2.83 -4.02 -6.40
CA THR A 55 2.69 -3.75 -7.83
C THR A 55 1.62 -2.69 -8.07
N PHE A 56 0.96 -2.74 -9.23
CA PHE A 56 -0.13 -1.83 -9.57
C PHE A 56 -1.35 -2.59 -10.10
N LEU A 57 -2.42 -1.83 -10.34
CA LEU A 57 -3.73 -2.34 -10.72
C LEU A 57 -3.85 -2.71 -12.19
N THR A 58 -3.35 -1.83 -13.10
CA THR A 58 -3.64 -1.94 -14.54
C THR A 58 -2.47 -2.50 -15.32
N THR A 59 -2.75 -2.99 -16.53
CA THR A 59 -1.72 -3.47 -17.47
C THR A 59 -0.72 -2.37 -17.80
N GLU A 60 -1.19 -1.14 -18.07
CA GLU A 60 -0.32 0.00 -18.37
C GLU A 60 0.60 0.36 -17.19
N GLN A 61 0.05 0.40 -15.99
CA GLN A 61 0.84 0.67 -14.79
C GLN A 61 1.86 -0.45 -14.52
N SER A 62 1.51 -1.71 -14.77
CA SER A 62 2.40 -2.85 -14.63
C SER A 62 3.55 -2.80 -15.63
N GLN A 63 3.30 -2.35 -16.87
CA GLN A 63 4.34 -2.12 -17.86
C GLN A 63 5.28 -0.99 -17.43
N THR A 64 4.73 0.13 -16.95
CA THR A 64 5.51 1.27 -16.43
C THR A 64 6.42 0.82 -15.28
N LEU A 65 5.92 0.01 -14.35
CA LEU A 65 6.70 -0.57 -13.25
C LEU A 65 7.83 -1.47 -13.78
N SER A 66 7.53 -2.33 -14.75
CA SER A 66 8.53 -3.22 -15.36
C SER A 66 9.66 -2.43 -16.01
N ASP A 67 9.34 -1.38 -16.77
CA ASP A 67 10.32 -0.54 -17.45
C ASP A 67 11.17 0.25 -16.44
N TRP A 68 10.56 0.73 -15.36
CA TRP A 68 11.26 1.40 -14.28
C TRP A 68 12.24 0.46 -13.54
N ILE A 69 11.86 -0.78 -13.27
CA ILE A 69 12.76 -1.78 -12.69
C ILE A 69 13.92 -2.09 -13.63
N VAL A 70 13.65 -2.27 -14.94
CA VAL A 70 14.70 -2.46 -15.95
C VAL A 70 15.67 -1.30 -15.98
N ALA A 71 15.18 -0.06 -15.92
CA ALA A 71 15.99 1.15 -15.92
C ALA A 71 16.91 1.27 -14.70
N SER A 72 16.59 0.60 -13.58
CA SER A 72 17.49 0.55 -12.41
C SER A 72 18.77 -0.23 -12.66
N GLY A 73 18.81 -1.09 -13.68
CA GLY A 73 19.92 -1.98 -13.99
C GLY A 73 20.13 -3.12 -12.99
N LYS A 74 19.18 -3.33 -12.06
CA LYS A 74 19.28 -4.35 -11.01
C LYS A 74 18.59 -5.65 -11.43
N ASN A 75 19.04 -6.77 -10.86
CA ASN A 75 18.35 -8.05 -10.99
C ASN A 75 17.21 -8.12 -9.99
N LEU A 76 15.97 -8.17 -10.44
CA LEU A 76 14.84 -8.40 -9.56
C LEU A 76 14.86 -9.85 -9.06
N THR A 77 14.97 -10.06 -7.74
CA THR A 77 15.01 -11.38 -7.10
C THR A 77 13.69 -11.74 -6.42
N ALA A 78 12.97 -10.75 -5.89
CA ALA A 78 11.67 -10.97 -5.28
C ALA A 78 10.72 -9.80 -5.51
N ILE A 79 9.42 -10.11 -5.42
CA ILE A 79 8.29 -9.18 -5.39
C ILE A 79 7.55 -9.48 -4.09
N TYR A 80 7.56 -8.57 -3.13
CA TYR A 80 6.86 -8.71 -1.87
C TYR A 80 5.51 -8.00 -1.93
N ILE A 81 4.44 -8.66 -1.46
CA ILE A 81 3.09 -8.08 -1.43
C ILE A 81 2.68 -7.83 0.02
N THR A 82 2.31 -6.57 0.32
CA THR A 82 1.98 -6.14 1.68
C THR A 82 0.61 -6.60 2.14
N HIS A 83 -0.40 -6.64 1.24
CA HIS A 83 -1.77 -7.04 1.54
C HIS A 83 -2.55 -7.44 0.28
N GLY A 84 -3.79 -7.91 0.46
CA GLY A 84 -4.56 -8.57 -0.60
C GLY A 84 -5.39 -7.66 -1.51
N HIS A 85 -5.26 -6.33 -1.49
CA HIS A 85 -5.99 -5.47 -2.43
C HIS A 85 -5.39 -5.52 -3.84
N GLY A 86 -6.24 -5.54 -4.87
CA GLY A 86 -5.85 -5.75 -6.25
C GLY A 86 -4.84 -4.74 -6.80
N ASP A 87 -4.91 -3.50 -6.34
CA ASP A 87 -4.00 -2.44 -6.75
C ASP A 87 -2.58 -2.55 -6.14
N HIS A 88 -2.33 -3.59 -5.36
CA HIS A 88 -1.01 -3.95 -4.84
C HIS A 88 -0.44 -5.23 -5.46
N PHE A 89 -1.25 -6.08 -6.14
CA PHE A 89 -0.72 -7.34 -6.65
C PHE A 89 -1.16 -7.76 -8.06
N PHE A 90 -2.09 -7.06 -8.72
CA PHE A 90 -2.57 -7.47 -10.05
C PHE A 90 -1.47 -7.43 -11.12
N GLY A 91 -0.41 -6.66 -10.92
CA GLY A 91 0.75 -6.61 -11.80
C GLY A 91 1.68 -7.83 -11.74
N LEU A 92 1.47 -8.79 -10.82
CA LEU A 92 2.38 -9.93 -10.61
C LEU A 92 2.65 -10.74 -11.87
N ALA A 93 1.60 -11.05 -12.65
CA ALA A 93 1.76 -11.85 -13.84
C ALA A 93 2.70 -11.19 -14.88
N SER A 94 2.54 -9.89 -15.10
CA SER A 94 3.37 -9.11 -16.02
C SER A 94 4.82 -9.02 -15.54
N LEU A 95 5.01 -8.80 -14.22
CA LEU A 95 6.36 -8.74 -13.67
C LEU A 95 7.09 -10.08 -13.74
N LEU A 96 6.42 -11.19 -13.39
CA LEU A 96 7.03 -12.52 -13.44
C LEU A 96 7.30 -13.00 -14.87
N GLU A 97 6.53 -12.56 -15.86
CA GLU A 97 6.84 -12.79 -17.28
C GLU A 97 8.13 -12.04 -17.69
N ARG A 98 8.26 -10.78 -17.25
CA ARG A 98 9.43 -9.94 -17.56
C ARG A 98 10.66 -10.35 -16.77
N PHE A 99 10.49 -10.80 -15.53
CA PHE A 99 11.55 -11.20 -14.58
C PHE A 99 11.36 -12.66 -14.12
N PRO A 100 11.59 -13.65 -14.98
CA PRO A 100 11.21 -15.06 -14.71
C PRO A 100 12.05 -15.72 -13.60
N ARG A 101 13.09 -15.06 -13.10
CA ARG A 101 13.89 -15.53 -11.96
C ARG A 101 13.43 -14.92 -10.63
N ALA A 102 12.56 -13.93 -10.66
CA ALA A 102 11.99 -13.34 -9.45
C ALA A 102 10.94 -14.27 -8.85
N ARG A 103 10.80 -14.24 -7.53
CA ARG A 103 9.73 -14.90 -6.79
C ARG A 103 8.74 -13.87 -6.28
N ALA A 104 7.45 -14.10 -6.47
CA ALA A 104 6.42 -13.30 -5.82
C ALA A 104 6.10 -13.94 -4.46
N VAL A 105 6.24 -13.21 -3.37
CA VAL A 105 6.06 -13.73 -2.01
C VAL A 105 5.22 -12.77 -1.14
N ALA A 106 4.47 -13.36 -0.21
CA ALA A 106 3.72 -12.65 0.83
C ALA A 106 3.55 -13.57 2.05
N THR A 107 3.14 -13.05 3.20
CA THR A 107 2.80 -13.93 4.33
C THR A 107 1.63 -14.85 3.98
N PRO A 108 1.51 -16.02 4.62
CA PRO A 108 0.44 -17.00 4.31
C PRO A 108 -0.97 -16.39 4.39
N GLU A 109 -1.20 -15.49 5.35
CA GLU A 109 -2.48 -14.81 5.55
C GLU A 109 -2.78 -13.83 4.41
N VAL A 110 -1.76 -13.12 3.92
CA VAL A 110 -1.88 -12.22 2.75
C VAL A 110 -2.16 -13.05 1.49
N VAL A 111 -1.46 -14.17 1.28
CA VAL A 111 -1.74 -15.09 0.15
C VAL A 111 -3.20 -15.56 0.17
N LYS A 112 -3.72 -15.91 1.34
CA LYS A 112 -5.13 -16.27 1.49
C LYS A 112 -6.05 -15.13 1.11
N ALA A 113 -5.78 -13.91 1.59
CA ALA A 113 -6.56 -12.72 1.23
C ALA A 113 -6.50 -12.42 -0.28
N MET A 114 -5.34 -12.60 -0.93
CA MET A 114 -5.22 -12.47 -2.39
C MET A 114 -6.14 -13.44 -3.14
N HIS A 115 -6.24 -14.70 -2.70
CA HIS A 115 -7.18 -15.66 -3.29
C HIS A 115 -8.64 -15.23 -3.15
N GLU A 116 -9.02 -14.67 -2.00
CA GLU A 116 -10.38 -14.14 -1.76
C GLU A 116 -10.67 -12.95 -2.70
N HIS A 117 -9.68 -12.08 -2.94
CA HIS A 117 -9.77 -10.95 -3.85
C HIS A 117 -9.82 -11.34 -5.34
N LEU A 118 -9.34 -12.53 -5.70
CA LEU A 118 -9.45 -13.11 -7.05
C LEU A 118 -10.76 -13.88 -7.27
N SER A 119 -11.72 -13.85 -6.34
CA SER A 119 -13.03 -14.46 -6.58
C SER A 119 -13.67 -13.91 -7.85
N PRO A 120 -14.33 -14.76 -8.68
CA PRO A 120 -14.93 -14.33 -9.94
C PRO A 120 -15.89 -13.15 -9.78
N ASP A 121 -16.67 -13.12 -8.71
CA ASP A 121 -17.59 -12.02 -8.43
C ASP A 121 -16.83 -10.70 -8.22
N ARG A 122 -15.76 -10.70 -7.42
CA ARG A 122 -14.97 -9.49 -7.15
C ARG A 122 -14.23 -9.00 -8.38
N ILE A 123 -13.71 -9.91 -9.22
CA ILE A 123 -13.06 -9.53 -10.48
C ILE A 123 -14.05 -8.94 -11.48
N GLU A 124 -15.16 -9.64 -11.75
CA GLU A 124 -16.09 -9.21 -12.81
C GLU A 124 -16.98 -8.05 -12.38
N ASN A 125 -17.55 -8.11 -11.17
CA ASN A 125 -18.57 -7.16 -10.72
C ASN A 125 -17.99 -5.94 -10.01
N PHE A 126 -16.71 -5.95 -9.62
CA PHE A 126 -16.04 -4.82 -9.03
C PHE A 126 -14.90 -4.31 -9.91
N TRP A 127 -13.78 -5.04 -10.04
CA TRP A 127 -12.59 -4.52 -10.70
C TRP A 127 -12.77 -4.26 -12.20
N ARG A 128 -13.23 -5.23 -12.99
CA ARG A 128 -13.44 -5.06 -14.43
C ARG A 128 -14.55 -4.08 -14.78
N ARG A 129 -15.55 -3.97 -13.91
CA ARG A 129 -16.60 -2.95 -14.07
C ARG A 129 -16.07 -1.54 -13.86
N LEU A 130 -15.15 -1.33 -12.90
CA LEU A 130 -14.56 -0.03 -12.59
C LEU A 130 -13.43 0.36 -13.54
N PHE A 131 -12.72 -0.63 -14.06
CA PHE A 131 -11.58 -0.50 -14.97
C PHE A 131 -11.75 -1.37 -16.22
N PRO A 132 -12.74 -1.04 -17.09
CA PRO A 132 -13.07 -1.87 -18.24
C PRO A 132 -11.90 -1.95 -19.24
N GLY A 133 -11.38 -3.16 -19.48
CA GLY A 133 -10.26 -3.41 -20.38
C GLY A 133 -8.86 -3.04 -19.82
N GLU A 134 -8.76 -2.56 -18.58
CA GLU A 134 -7.49 -2.13 -18.00
C GLU A 134 -6.86 -3.19 -17.07
N ILE A 135 -7.68 -4.08 -16.48
CA ILE A 135 -7.21 -5.14 -15.57
C ILE A 135 -6.51 -6.23 -16.38
N PRO A 136 -5.32 -6.71 -15.97
CA PRO A 136 -4.63 -7.80 -16.65
C PRO A 136 -5.52 -9.04 -16.79
N ASP A 137 -5.45 -9.72 -17.95
CA ASP A 137 -6.22 -10.94 -18.19
C ASP A 137 -5.78 -12.09 -17.29
N ARG A 138 -4.48 -12.17 -17.02
CA ARG A 138 -3.87 -13.16 -16.13
C ARG A 138 -3.56 -12.52 -14.78
N LEU A 139 -4.18 -13.04 -13.73
CA LEU A 139 -3.92 -12.64 -12.35
C LEU A 139 -3.27 -13.81 -11.60
N LEU A 140 -2.28 -13.52 -10.78
CA LEU A 140 -1.55 -14.49 -9.98
C LEU A 140 -1.58 -14.07 -8.50
N VAL A 141 -1.42 -15.06 -7.62
CA VAL A 141 -1.14 -14.85 -6.21
C VAL A 141 0.34 -15.11 -5.93
N ALA A 142 0.84 -14.51 -4.86
CA ALA A 142 2.19 -14.76 -4.37
C ALA A 142 2.32 -16.16 -3.74
N GLU A 143 3.55 -16.65 -3.62
CA GLU A 143 3.89 -17.82 -2.82
C GLU A 143 3.94 -17.44 -1.33
N PRO A 144 3.59 -18.36 -0.42
CA PRO A 144 3.72 -18.08 1.01
C PRO A 144 5.20 -17.97 1.41
N LEU A 145 5.50 -16.93 2.19
CA LEU A 145 6.80 -16.72 2.82
C LEU A 145 6.83 -17.48 4.16
N GLU A 146 7.74 -18.44 4.31
CA GLU A 146 7.73 -19.37 5.45
C GLU A 146 8.23 -18.72 6.75
N ASP A 147 9.26 -17.87 6.69
CA ASP A 147 9.98 -17.37 7.87
C ASP A 147 9.76 -15.88 8.17
N GLU A 148 8.77 -15.24 7.57
CA GLU A 148 8.53 -13.77 7.67
C GLU A 148 9.78 -12.91 7.36
N GLU A 149 10.80 -13.47 6.74
CA GLU A 149 12.05 -12.80 6.38
C GLU A 149 12.39 -13.02 4.90
N LEU A 150 12.88 -11.95 4.27
CA LEU A 150 13.54 -11.99 2.96
C LEU A 150 15.01 -11.63 3.14
N GLU A 151 15.83 -12.03 2.20
CA GLU A 151 17.24 -11.65 2.15
C GLU A 151 17.54 -10.91 0.85
N LEU A 152 18.28 -9.82 0.94
CA LEU A 152 18.85 -9.10 -0.18
C LEU A 152 20.35 -8.87 0.06
N GLU A 153 21.18 -9.56 -0.71
CA GLU A 153 22.66 -9.48 -0.64
C GLU A 153 23.19 -9.65 0.80
N GLY A 154 22.65 -10.64 1.54
CA GLY A 154 23.05 -10.94 2.92
C GLY A 154 22.39 -10.07 3.99
N HIS A 155 21.51 -9.14 3.61
CA HIS A 155 20.78 -8.28 4.53
C HIS A 155 19.34 -8.74 4.69
N LYS A 156 18.86 -8.80 5.93
CA LYS A 156 17.50 -9.20 6.25
C LYS A 156 16.50 -8.07 6.01
N LEU A 157 15.37 -8.43 5.42
CA LEU A 157 14.16 -7.64 5.31
C LEU A 157 13.04 -8.42 6.03
N VAL A 158 12.33 -7.77 6.95
CA VAL A 158 11.39 -8.43 7.85
C VAL A 158 9.96 -8.06 7.49
N ALA A 159 9.12 -9.07 7.25
CA ALA A 159 7.69 -8.89 7.12
C ALA A 159 7.07 -8.66 8.51
N VAL A 160 6.66 -7.44 8.78
CA VAL A 160 6.03 -7.06 10.06
C VAL A 160 4.54 -7.22 9.94
N ASN A 161 3.97 -8.09 10.76
CA ASN A 161 2.52 -8.28 10.81
C ASN A 161 1.83 -7.00 11.32
N ALA A 162 1.07 -6.34 10.45
CA ALA A 162 0.27 -5.16 10.74
C ALA A 162 -1.16 -5.52 11.20
N GLY A 163 -1.54 -6.77 11.11
CA GLY A 163 -2.87 -7.23 11.51
C GLY A 163 -3.97 -6.66 10.63
N ARG A 164 -4.98 -6.05 11.24
CA ARG A 164 -6.06 -5.38 10.54
C ARG A 164 -5.73 -3.88 10.39
N THR A 165 -5.72 -3.41 9.15
CA THR A 165 -5.60 -1.99 8.79
C THR A 165 -6.81 -1.57 7.96
N ASP A 166 -6.63 -1.06 6.75
CA ASP A 166 -7.68 -0.80 5.78
C ASP A 166 -8.42 -2.09 5.36
N THR A 167 -7.71 -3.22 5.42
CA THR A 167 -8.25 -4.58 5.26
C THR A 167 -7.69 -5.53 6.32
N ALA A 168 -8.14 -6.79 6.33
CA ALA A 168 -7.59 -7.83 7.18
C ALA A 168 -6.23 -8.35 6.65
N HIS A 169 -5.38 -8.83 7.55
CA HIS A 169 -4.11 -9.49 7.21
C HIS A 169 -3.12 -8.63 6.44
N SER A 170 -2.97 -7.38 6.84
CA SER A 170 -1.96 -6.49 6.27
C SER A 170 -0.58 -6.70 6.89
N THR A 171 0.46 -6.41 6.12
CA THR A 171 1.86 -6.46 6.55
C THR A 171 2.62 -5.22 6.06
N CYS A 172 3.75 -4.94 6.71
CA CYS A 172 4.74 -3.97 6.24
C CYS A 172 6.07 -4.68 6.02
N LEU A 173 6.91 -4.18 5.11
CA LEU A 173 8.28 -4.68 4.98
C LEU A 173 9.25 -3.73 5.69
N TYR A 174 9.93 -4.20 6.73
CA TYR A 174 10.93 -3.45 7.47
C TYR A 174 12.35 -3.84 7.03
N VAL A 175 13.19 -2.86 6.75
CA VAL A 175 14.59 -3.01 6.36
C VAL A 175 15.49 -2.40 7.45
N PRO A 176 15.93 -3.19 8.46
CA PRO A 176 16.65 -2.69 9.63
C PRO A 176 17.92 -1.92 9.28
N LEU A 177 18.68 -2.38 8.29
CA LEU A 177 19.97 -1.80 7.90
C LEU A 177 19.86 -0.31 7.58
N ILE A 178 18.84 0.08 6.85
CA ILE A 178 18.63 1.46 6.41
C ILE A 178 17.52 2.19 7.19
N GLY A 179 16.85 1.48 8.11
CA GLY A 179 15.75 2.02 8.90
C GLY A 179 14.52 2.38 8.06
N LEU A 180 14.24 1.61 7.00
CA LEU A 180 13.10 1.82 6.11
C LEU A 180 11.93 0.92 6.51
N ILE A 181 10.72 1.47 6.53
CA ILE A 181 9.46 0.72 6.52
C ILE A 181 8.75 1.00 5.20
N VAL A 182 8.41 -0.06 4.44
CA VAL A 182 7.43 0.03 3.35
C VAL A 182 6.11 -0.44 3.92
N GLY A 183 5.23 0.52 4.18
CA GLY A 183 4.07 0.34 5.04
C GLY A 183 2.81 -0.18 4.33
N GLY A 184 2.81 -0.27 2.99
CA GLY A 184 1.57 -0.52 2.27
C GLY A 184 0.47 0.44 2.73
N ASP A 185 -0.74 -0.06 2.89
CA ASP A 185 -1.90 0.70 3.32
C ASP A 185 -2.07 0.78 4.85
N ALA A 186 -1.06 0.32 5.61
CA ALA A 186 -1.01 0.61 7.05
C ALA A 186 -0.75 2.10 7.33
N VAL A 187 -0.18 2.84 6.37
CA VAL A 187 0.07 4.29 6.44
C VAL A 187 -0.35 4.97 5.14
N TYR A 188 -0.79 6.23 5.24
CA TYR A 188 -1.21 7.05 4.10
C TYR A 188 -0.52 8.41 4.14
N ASN A 189 -0.11 8.92 2.98
CA ASN A 189 0.66 10.16 2.88
C ASN A 189 -0.03 11.18 1.97
N GLY A 190 -0.77 12.13 2.56
CA GLY A 190 -1.50 13.16 1.83
C GLY A 190 -2.76 12.67 1.10
N ILE A 191 -3.18 11.42 1.32
CA ILE A 191 -4.35 10.79 0.69
C ILE A 191 -5.35 10.40 1.78
N HIS A 192 -6.65 10.53 1.51
CA HIS A 192 -7.68 10.01 2.41
C HIS A 192 -7.60 8.48 2.46
N PRO A 193 -7.39 7.87 3.65
CA PRO A 193 -7.33 6.41 3.80
C PRO A 193 -8.60 5.71 3.33
N TYR A 194 -8.44 4.49 2.82
CA TYR A 194 -9.56 3.61 2.56
C TYR A 194 -10.07 3.00 3.88
N LEU A 195 -11.29 3.36 4.28
CA LEU A 195 -11.92 2.87 5.52
C LEU A 195 -13.19 2.06 5.24
N GLY A 196 -13.44 1.68 3.99
CA GLY A 196 -14.67 0.99 3.59
C GLY A 196 -14.84 -0.40 4.21
N GLU A 197 -13.76 -1.08 4.58
CA GLU A 197 -13.75 -2.40 5.21
C GLU A 197 -13.55 -2.33 6.74
N THR A 198 -13.56 -1.11 7.33
CA THR A 198 -13.30 -0.92 8.75
C THR A 198 -14.55 -0.60 9.56
N ASP A 199 -14.47 -0.83 10.86
CA ASP A 199 -15.36 -0.34 11.90
C ASP A 199 -14.53 0.31 13.03
N THR A 200 -15.18 0.83 14.06
CA THR A 200 -14.48 1.49 15.18
C THR A 200 -13.47 0.55 15.85
N GLN A 201 -13.82 -0.73 16.07
CA GLN A 201 -12.92 -1.68 16.71
C GLN A 201 -11.68 -1.96 15.86
N SER A 202 -11.86 -2.20 14.56
CA SER A 202 -10.73 -2.45 13.64
C SER A 202 -9.82 -1.22 13.47
N ARG A 203 -10.37 0.01 13.54
CA ARG A 203 -9.54 1.22 13.55
C ARG A 203 -8.74 1.39 14.84
N LEU A 204 -9.25 0.95 15.99
CA LEU A 204 -8.47 0.89 17.24
C LEU A 204 -7.32 -0.13 17.13
N GLU A 205 -7.56 -1.29 16.50
CA GLU A 205 -6.51 -2.28 16.21
C GLU A 205 -5.44 -1.69 15.27
N TRP A 206 -5.87 -0.97 14.24
CA TRP A 206 -4.97 -0.26 13.33
C TRP A 206 -4.12 0.80 14.07
N ILE A 207 -4.71 1.60 14.94
CA ILE A 207 -3.98 2.57 15.78
C ILE A 207 -2.91 1.85 16.62
N SER A 208 -3.24 0.69 17.22
CA SER A 208 -2.26 -0.12 17.96
C SER A 208 -1.11 -0.61 17.06
N THR A 209 -1.39 -0.93 15.80
CA THR A 209 -0.36 -1.28 14.82
C THR A 209 0.55 -0.10 14.51
N LEU A 210 -0.02 1.10 14.33
CA LEU A 210 0.78 2.31 14.11
C LEU A 210 1.71 2.62 15.30
N ASP A 211 1.29 2.33 16.54
CA ASP A 211 2.15 2.44 17.72
C ASP A 211 3.34 1.45 17.67
N LYS A 212 3.10 0.22 17.18
CA LYS A 212 4.18 -0.78 16.98
C LYS A 212 5.16 -0.34 15.88
N LEU A 213 4.66 0.19 14.75
CA LEU A 213 5.53 0.68 13.68
C LEU A 213 6.39 1.87 14.13
N GLU A 214 5.81 2.80 14.90
CA GLU A 214 6.54 3.94 15.46
C GLU A 214 7.64 3.49 16.43
N ALA A 215 7.41 2.42 17.20
CA ALA A 215 8.39 1.85 18.12
C ALA A 215 9.64 1.28 17.41
N LEU A 216 9.58 0.97 16.11
CA LEU A 216 10.73 0.56 15.30
C LEU A 216 11.71 1.71 15.04
N LYS A 217 11.32 2.97 15.30
CA LYS A 217 12.15 4.18 15.13
C LYS A 217 12.80 4.25 13.75
N SER A 218 12.02 3.97 12.71
CA SER A 218 12.47 4.03 11.32
C SER A 218 12.94 5.43 10.93
N LYS A 219 13.82 5.50 9.95
CA LYS A 219 14.31 6.76 9.35
C LYS A 219 13.43 7.22 8.18
N ALA A 220 12.75 6.28 7.56
CA ALA A 220 11.83 6.53 6.44
C ALA A 220 10.65 5.55 6.48
N VAL A 221 9.49 6.01 6.02
CA VAL A 221 8.26 5.23 5.91
C VAL A 221 7.59 5.55 4.57
N VAL A 222 7.50 4.56 3.70
CA VAL A 222 6.83 4.69 2.40
C VAL A 222 5.40 4.17 2.50
N ALA A 223 4.43 4.99 2.16
CA ALA A 223 3.02 4.60 2.11
C ALA A 223 2.66 3.95 0.78
N GLY A 224 1.73 2.98 0.79
CA GLY A 224 1.14 2.39 -0.42
C GLY A 224 0.39 3.42 -1.26
N HIS A 225 -0.20 4.42 -0.60
CA HIS A 225 -0.83 5.58 -1.24
C HIS A 225 -0.20 6.88 -0.74
N LYS A 226 0.45 7.61 -1.62
CA LYS A 226 1.08 8.91 -1.31
C LYS A 226 0.90 9.93 -2.43
N VAL A 227 0.88 11.19 -2.06
CA VAL A 227 1.09 12.29 -3.02
C VAL A 227 2.54 12.19 -3.51
N PRO A 228 2.81 12.15 -4.82
CA PRO A 228 4.16 11.88 -5.35
C PRO A 228 5.24 12.84 -4.85
N GLU A 229 4.88 14.08 -4.61
CA GLU A 229 5.77 15.15 -4.19
C GLU A 229 6.12 15.12 -2.69
N ASN A 230 5.37 14.34 -1.88
CA ASN A 230 5.62 14.22 -0.45
C ASN A 230 6.88 13.38 -0.18
N ASP A 231 7.58 13.71 0.90
CA ASP A 231 8.71 12.92 1.40
C ASP A 231 8.24 11.60 2.07
N ASP A 232 9.20 10.78 2.50
CA ASP A 232 8.96 9.52 3.18
C ASP A 232 9.29 9.65 4.69
N ASP A 233 9.00 10.81 5.29
CA ASP A 233 9.24 11.06 6.72
C ASP A 233 8.32 10.20 7.60
N PRO A 234 8.84 9.58 8.67
CA PRO A 234 8.07 8.74 9.59
C PRO A 234 6.88 9.42 10.28
N ARG A 235 6.77 10.77 10.22
CA ARG A 235 5.60 11.50 10.76
C ARG A 235 4.26 11.01 10.21
N ILE A 236 4.26 10.40 9.01
CA ILE A 236 3.03 9.87 8.39
C ILE A 236 2.36 8.78 9.24
N ILE A 237 3.11 8.08 10.11
CA ILE A 237 2.54 7.15 11.09
C ILE A 237 1.62 7.90 12.05
N GLY A 238 2.11 9.01 12.62
CA GLY A 238 1.33 9.87 13.51
C GLY A 238 0.16 10.56 12.81
N GLU A 239 0.36 11.01 11.58
CA GLU A 239 -0.67 11.65 10.76
C GLU A 239 -1.81 10.67 10.40
N THR A 240 -1.48 9.40 10.06
CA THR A 240 -2.48 8.36 9.82
C THR A 240 -3.23 8.03 11.10
N ARG A 241 -2.54 7.89 12.23
CA ARG A 241 -3.14 7.66 13.55
C ARG A 241 -4.12 8.78 13.93
N GLN A 242 -3.73 10.03 13.71
CA GLN A 242 -4.59 11.17 14.03
C GLN A 242 -5.83 11.20 13.12
N TYR A 243 -5.66 10.91 11.83
CA TYR A 243 -6.79 10.81 10.91
C TYR A 243 -7.83 9.77 11.35
N LEU A 244 -7.41 8.58 11.79
CA LEU A 244 -8.30 7.53 12.28
C LEU A 244 -9.07 7.98 13.52
N ARG A 245 -8.40 8.63 14.48
CA ARG A 245 -9.02 9.20 15.68
C ARG A 245 -10.04 10.29 15.35
N ASP A 246 -9.70 11.17 14.42
CA ASP A 246 -10.59 12.25 14.01
C ASP A 246 -11.80 11.73 13.25
N PHE A 247 -11.62 10.70 12.40
CA PHE A 247 -12.72 10.04 11.71
C PHE A 247 -13.72 9.43 12.71
N ASP A 248 -13.24 8.70 13.72
CA ASP A 248 -14.13 8.12 14.73
C ASP A 248 -14.84 9.19 15.56
N ARG A 249 -14.12 10.19 16.03
CA ARG A 249 -14.69 11.32 16.78
C ARG A 249 -15.76 12.06 15.97
N LEU A 250 -15.50 12.35 14.71
CA LEU A 250 -16.47 13.05 13.84
C LEU A 250 -17.61 12.13 13.43
N ASN A 251 -17.36 10.82 13.28
CA ASN A 251 -18.42 9.86 13.05
C ASN A 251 -19.44 9.82 14.20
N GLU A 252 -18.98 9.90 15.45
CA GLU A 252 -19.88 10.01 16.62
C GLU A 252 -20.63 11.35 16.67
N ALA A 253 -19.99 12.43 16.25
CA ALA A 253 -20.52 13.79 16.37
C ALA A 253 -21.48 14.21 15.23
N THR A 254 -21.56 13.44 14.15
CA THR A 254 -22.36 13.77 12.95
C THR A 254 -23.53 12.82 12.78
N ALA A 255 -24.64 13.30 12.19
CA ALA A 255 -25.86 12.50 12.07
C ALA A 255 -25.91 11.62 10.81
N ASN A 256 -25.18 11.98 9.76
CA ASN A 256 -25.26 11.30 8.46
C ASN A 256 -23.92 11.36 7.70
N ALA A 257 -23.83 10.59 6.60
CA ALA A 257 -22.63 10.48 5.78
C ALA A 257 -22.16 11.82 5.21
N ARG A 258 -23.10 12.69 4.83
CA ARG A 258 -22.75 13.99 4.26
C ARG A 258 -22.08 14.91 5.30
N GLU A 259 -22.64 14.97 6.50
CA GLU A 259 -22.04 15.75 7.59
C GLU A 259 -20.66 15.24 7.98
N LEU A 260 -20.48 13.92 8.07
CA LEU A 260 -19.17 13.32 8.33
C LEU A 260 -18.15 13.64 7.23
N TYR A 261 -18.55 13.50 5.98
CA TYR A 261 -17.72 13.83 4.82
C TYR A 261 -17.28 15.30 4.83
N ASP A 262 -18.22 16.23 5.00
CA ASP A 262 -17.92 17.66 5.01
C ASP A 262 -17.00 18.03 6.20
N ALA A 263 -17.27 17.50 7.41
CA ALA A 263 -16.44 17.76 8.59
C ALA A 263 -15.01 17.24 8.44
N MET A 264 -14.84 16.09 7.78
CA MET A 264 -13.49 15.56 7.50
C MET A 264 -12.77 16.36 6.42
N LEU A 265 -13.47 16.85 5.39
CA LEU A 265 -12.87 17.73 4.37
C LEU A 265 -12.46 19.07 4.96
N ASP A 266 -13.23 19.63 5.89
CA ASP A 266 -12.87 20.87 6.60
C ASP A 266 -11.59 20.69 7.43
N LEU A 267 -11.42 19.51 8.04
CA LEU A 267 -10.25 19.19 8.86
C LEU A 267 -9.01 18.82 8.03
N TYR A 268 -9.24 18.19 6.87
CA TYR A 268 -8.18 17.69 5.96
C TYR A 268 -8.40 18.19 4.52
N PRO A 269 -8.37 19.52 4.28
CA PRO A 269 -8.80 20.12 3.02
C PRO A 269 -7.90 19.79 1.82
N ASP A 270 -6.63 19.42 2.08
CA ASP A 270 -5.61 19.22 1.05
C ASP A 270 -5.35 17.72 0.74
N ARG A 271 -5.99 16.80 1.49
CA ARG A 271 -5.84 15.37 1.17
C ARG A 271 -6.57 15.02 -0.12
N VAL A 272 -5.89 14.29 -0.97
CA VAL A 272 -6.45 13.82 -2.25
C VAL A 272 -7.30 12.54 -2.06
N ASN A 273 -8.04 12.17 -3.11
CA ASN A 273 -8.98 11.04 -3.11
C ASN A 273 -10.16 11.22 -2.12
N PRO A 274 -10.92 12.30 -2.19
CA PRO A 274 -12.13 12.48 -1.38
C PRO A 274 -13.17 11.37 -1.62
N GLY A 275 -13.05 10.59 -2.72
CA GLY A 275 -13.87 9.43 -3.00
C GLY A 275 -13.72 8.32 -1.97
N SER A 276 -12.51 8.08 -1.49
CA SER A 276 -12.28 7.12 -0.40
C SER A 276 -13.00 7.56 0.88
N LEU A 277 -12.90 8.85 1.22
CA LEU A 277 -13.61 9.43 2.37
C LEU A 277 -15.13 9.33 2.21
N TRP A 278 -15.69 9.62 1.01
CA TRP A 278 -17.12 9.52 0.76
C TRP A 278 -17.65 8.10 0.94
N GLY A 279 -16.93 7.10 0.38
CA GLY A 279 -17.23 5.69 0.58
C GLY A 279 -17.18 5.28 2.06
N ALA A 280 -16.14 5.72 2.77
CA ALA A 280 -15.96 5.47 4.20
C ALA A 280 -17.09 6.06 5.05
N ALA A 281 -17.47 7.32 4.80
CA ALA A 281 -18.58 7.99 5.49
C ALA A 281 -19.90 7.26 5.25
N GLY A 282 -20.16 6.85 4.00
CA GLY A 282 -21.34 6.06 3.65
C GLY A 282 -21.40 4.72 4.39
N THR A 283 -20.28 4.01 4.51
CA THR A 283 -20.20 2.73 5.21
C THR A 283 -20.37 2.91 6.72
N ALA A 284 -19.70 3.90 7.31
CA ALA A 284 -19.78 4.17 8.75
C ALA A 284 -21.18 4.48 9.22
N LYS A 285 -21.97 5.23 8.42
CA LYS A 285 -23.34 5.61 8.76
C LYS A 285 -24.42 4.58 8.40
N LYS A 286 -24.09 3.55 7.61
CA LYS A 286 -25.02 2.42 7.37
C LYS A 286 -24.97 1.36 8.47
N LYS A 287 -23.90 1.30 9.23
CA LYS A 287 -23.68 0.33 10.32
C LYS A 287 -24.12 0.85 11.70
N ALA A 288 -24.61 2.09 11.79
CA ALA A 288 -25.06 2.71 13.03
C ALA A 288 -26.55 2.41 13.36
#